data_933a78740db8418dff1379bf685a189a
#
_entry.id   933a78740db8418dff1379bf685a189a
#
_cell.length_a   1.000
_cell.length_b   1.000
_cell.length_c   1.000
_cell.angle_alpha   90.00
_cell.angle_beta   90.00
_cell.angle_gamma   90.00
#
_symmetry.space_group_name_H-M   'P 1'
#
loop_
_entity.id
_entity.type
_entity.pdbx_description
1 polymer ?
#
loop_
_entity_poly.entity_id
_entity_poly.type
_entity_poly.pdbx_seq_one_letter_code
_entity_poly.pdbx_strand_id
1 'polypeptide(L)'
;GNTTTLTFQNNSLIRMQIDQSVLDTLAENGGLIRADGGMVLINAGAKDALLASVVNNTGVIEAHTVKEHNGTIILGGMTAGTVNVSGTLDASAPNGGNGGFIETSAAHVKIADDVKITTAAPEGNVGTWLIDPIDYTIAAVDPDNGTNYMSNAALETSLGSTAVIIQTDSGGTGNGDIFVNSALTWTANKLTLSAHGDININADLNATNTASLALHFGQSVVAAGNTSQITTTNAEVNLPAGTTNFTTLQGSDGVGKAFTVITSLGVLGSKTATD
;
A
#
# COMPACT_ATOMS: atom_id res chain seq x y z
N GLY A 1 -26.63 1.24 -10.53
CA GLY A 1 -26.76 2.69 -10.56
C GLY A 1 -27.47 3.15 -11.80
N ASN A 2 -28.26 4.16 -11.70
CA ASN A 2 -28.99 4.68 -12.85
C ASN A 2 -28.15 5.62 -13.71
N THR A 3 -26.96 6.01 -13.25
CA THR A 3 -26.12 6.96 -13.97
C THR A 3 -24.64 6.63 -13.74
N THR A 4 -23.90 6.51 -14.83
CA THR A 4 -22.44 6.46 -14.83
C THR A 4 -21.95 7.75 -15.48
N THR A 5 -21.15 8.53 -14.79
CA THR A 5 -20.58 9.76 -15.32
C THR A 5 -19.11 9.53 -15.65
N LEU A 6 -18.76 9.70 -16.92
CA LEU A 6 -17.38 9.76 -17.38
C LEU A 6 -17.03 11.23 -17.67
N THR A 7 -16.15 11.79 -16.93
CA THR A 7 -15.75 13.21 -17.09
C THR A 7 -14.34 13.31 -17.64
N PHE A 8 -14.20 14.02 -18.75
CA PHE A 8 -12.91 14.42 -19.30
C PHE A 8 -12.71 15.91 -18.98
N GLN A 9 -11.64 16.24 -18.25
CA GLN A 9 -11.28 17.63 -18.00
C GLN A 9 -10.03 18.01 -18.79
N ASN A 10 -9.90 19.29 -19.12
CA ASN A 10 -8.72 19.84 -19.78
C ASN A 10 -7.52 19.68 -18.86
N ASN A 11 -6.74 18.64 -19.04
CA ASN A 11 -5.49 18.21 -18.42
C ASN A 11 -5.48 16.69 -18.14
N SER A 12 -6.14 15.90 -18.99
CA SER A 12 -6.09 14.44 -18.94
C SER A 12 -6.68 13.81 -17.67
N LEU A 13 -7.60 14.49 -16.98
CA LEU A 13 -8.32 13.88 -15.87
C LEU A 13 -9.45 13.01 -16.42
N ILE A 14 -9.36 11.70 -16.22
CA ILE A 14 -10.46 10.77 -16.45
C ILE A 14 -11.04 10.42 -15.09
N ARG A 15 -12.28 10.83 -14.86
CA ARG A 15 -13.05 10.48 -13.67
C ARG A 15 -14.24 9.64 -14.06
N MET A 16 -14.28 8.39 -13.63
CA MET A 16 -15.48 7.55 -13.68
C MET A 16 -16.10 7.53 -12.28
N GLN A 17 -17.32 8.04 -12.18
CA GLN A 17 -18.08 8.02 -10.93
C GLN A 17 -19.40 7.31 -11.20
N ILE A 18 -19.69 6.31 -10.38
CA ILE A 18 -21.02 5.69 -10.33
C ILE A 18 -21.73 6.31 -9.14
N ASP A 19 -22.81 7.05 -9.43
CA ASP A 19 -23.61 7.66 -8.38
C ASP A 19 -24.28 6.59 -7.53
N GLN A 20 -24.55 6.92 -6.27
CA GLN A 20 -25.14 6.01 -5.29
C GLN A 20 -26.30 5.21 -5.86
N SER A 21 -26.17 3.90 -5.83
CA SER A 21 -27.20 2.97 -6.25
C SER A 21 -28.12 2.59 -5.08
N VAL A 22 -29.35 2.24 -5.42
CA VAL A 22 -30.32 1.70 -4.45
C VAL A 22 -30.02 0.22 -4.13
N LEU A 23 -29.19 -0.42 -4.95
CA LEU A 23 -28.75 -1.81 -4.85
C LEU A 23 -27.22 -1.90 -4.95
N ASP A 24 -26.69 -3.11 -4.99
CA ASP A 24 -25.27 -3.38 -5.14
C ASP A 24 -24.64 -2.61 -6.30
N THR A 25 -23.51 -1.99 -6.07
CA THR A 25 -22.81 -1.18 -7.07
C THR A 25 -21.51 -1.86 -7.49
N LEU A 26 -21.35 -2.09 -8.79
CA LEU A 26 -20.12 -2.58 -9.40
C LEU A 26 -19.56 -1.53 -10.35
N ALA A 27 -18.29 -1.16 -10.15
CA ALA A 27 -17.47 -0.42 -11.10
C ALA A 27 -16.35 -1.35 -11.59
N GLU A 28 -16.36 -1.73 -12.86
CA GLU A 28 -15.43 -2.71 -13.42
C GLU A 28 -14.63 -2.12 -14.57
N ASN A 29 -13.34 -2.38 -14.59
CA ASN A 29 -12.47 -2.19 -15.75
C ASN A 29 -11.85 -3.52 -16.18
N GLY A 30 -12.23 -4.00 -17.36
CA GLY A 30 -11.63 -5.16 -18.02
C GLY A 30 -10.84 -4.80 -19.28
N GLY A 31 -10.70 -3.51 -19.59
CA GLY A 31 -10.01 -3.00 -20.77
C GLY A 31 -8.79 -2.15 -20.43
N LEU A 32 -8.49 -1.18 -21.30
CA LEU A 32 -7.43 -0.21 -21.13
C LEU A 32 -8.00 1.18 -20.81
N ILE A 33 -7.57 1.77 -19.71
CA ILE A 33 -7.76 3.19 -19.37
C ILE A 33 -6.39 3.86 -19.37
N ARG A 34 -6.22 4.95 -20.11
CA ARG A 34 -4.97 5.70 -20.15
C ARG A 34 -5.20 7.20 -19.90
N ALA A 35 -4.43 7.78 -18.97
CA ALA A 35 -4.48 9.18 -18.60
C ALA A 35 -3.08 9.73 -18.26
N ASP A 36 -2.15 9.66 -19.22
CA ASP A 36 -0.76 10.10 -19.01
C ASP A 36 -0.69 11.57 -18.59
N GLY A 37 0.07 11.87 -17.53
CA GLY A 37 0.16 13.18 -16.90
C GLY A 37 -1.11 13.60 -16.16
N GLY A 38 -2.05 12.68 -15.94
CA GLY A 38 -3.33 12.95 -15.32
C GLY A 38 -3.68 12.00 -14.18
N MET A 39 -4.97 11.89 -13.91
CA MET A 39 -5.51 11.05 -12.85
C MET A 39 -6.61 10.13 -13.37
N VAL A 40 -6.59 8.88 -12.97
CA VAL A 40 -7.71 7.95 -13.09
C VAL A 40 -8.30 7.72 -11.70
N LEU A 41 -9.58 8.03 -11.53
CA LEU A 41 -10.31 7.79 -10.31
C LEU A 41 -11.50 6.86 -10.62
N ILE A 42 -11.50 5.67 -10.04
CA ILE A 42 -12.64 4.74 -10.06
C ILE A 42 -13.12 4.57 -8.63
N ASN A 43 -14.35 4.97 -8.39
CA ASN A 43 -14.96 4.89 -7.06
C ASN A 43 -16.35 4.28 -7.16
N ALA A 44 -16.66 3.34 -6.28
CA ALA A 44 -17.98 2.74 -6.16
C ALA A 44 -18.49 2.94 -4.73
N GLY A 45 -19.68 3.51 -4.61
CA GLY A 45 -20.35 3.72 -3.32
C GLY A 45 -21.81 3.28 -3.39
N ALA A 46 -22.28 2.54 -2.39
CA ALA A 46 -23.67 2.24 -2.20
C ALA A 46 -24.33 3.31 -1.31
N LYS A 47 -25.64 3.49 -1.47
CA LYS A 47 -26.42 4.44 -0.68
C LYS A 47 -26.53 4.04 0.80
N ASP A 48 -26.46 2.76 1.06
CA ASP A 48 -26.54 2.15 2.39
C ASP A 48 -25.31 1.29 2.65
N ALA A 49 -24.73 1.36 3.83
CA ALA A 49 -23.59 0.54 4.23
C ALA A 49 -23.88 -0.98 4.23
N LEU A 50 -25.16 -1.37 4.19
CA LEU A 50 -25.59 -2.76 4.03
C LEU A 50 -25.57 -3.26 2.58
N LEU A 51 -25.35 -2.36 1.62
CA LEU A 51 -25.31 -2.70 0.19
C LEU A 51 -23.86 -2.85 -0.26
N ALA A 52 -23.58 -3.90 -1.02
CA ALA A 52 -22.23 -4.13 -1.55
C ALA A 52 -21.86 -3.04 -2.58
N SER A 53 -20.67 -2.50 -2.43
CA SER A 53 -20.03 -1.68 -3.46
C SER A 53 -18.68 -2.30 -3.81
N VAL A 54 -18.45 -2.54 -5.10
CA VAL A 54 -17.24 -3.22 -5.57
C VAL A 54 -16.60 -2.41 -6.69
N VAL A 55 -15.31 -2.16 -6.55
CA VAL A 55 -14.44 -1.75 -7.64
C VAL A 55 -13.61 -2.96 -8.06
N ASN A 56 -13.68 -3.33 -9.33
CA ASN A 56 -12.98 -4.49 -9.88
C ASN A 56 -12.10 -4.05 -11.05
N ASN A 57 -10.80 -4.24 -10.94
CA ASN A 57 -9.88 -4.02 -12.04
C ASN A 57 -9.20 -5.32 -12.45
N THR A 58 -9.60 -5.85 -13.60
CA THR A 58 -8.95 -6.99 -14.27
C THR A 58 -8.18 -6.54 -15.51
N GLY A 59 -8.35 -5.28 -15.92
CA GLY A 59 -7.74 -4.68 -17.08
C GLY A 59 -6.46 -3.90 -16.76
N VAL A 60 -6.17 -2.95 -17.61
CA VAL A 60 -4.96 -2.09 -17.53
C VAL A 60 -5.38 -0.66 -17.26
N ILE A 61 -4.77 -0.03 -16.28
CA ILE A 61 -4.88 1.40 -16.02
C ILE A 61 -3.46 1.99 -16.10
N GLU A 62 -3.27 2.95 -16.99
CA GLU A 62 -2.02 3.67 -17.19
C GLU A 62 -2.22 5.16 -16.91
N ALA A 63 -1.39 5.72 -16.06
CA ALA A 63 -1.28 7.14 -15.78
C ALA A 63 0.21 7.50 -15.64
N HIS A 64 0.94 7.44 -16.75
CA HIS A 64 2.37 7.71 -16.74
C HIS A 64 2.66 9.16 -16.39
N THR A 65 3.79 9.40 -15.75
CA THR A 65 4.30 10.77 -15.55
C THR A 65 4.67 11.40 -16.89
N VAL A 66 4.22 12.65 -17.09
CA VAL A 66 4.55 13.48 -18.25
C VAL A 66 5.15 14.79 -17.77
N LYS A 67 6.44 14.99 -17.94
CA LYS A 67 7.19 16.16 -17.44
C LYS A 67 7.06 16.29 -15.91
N GLU A 68 6.47 17.40 -15.46
CA GLU A 68 6.24 17.70 -14.04
C GLU A 68 4.90 17.13 -13.51
N HIS A 69 4.12 16.47 -14.35
CA HIS A 69 2.80 15.94 -13.98
C HIS A 69 2.89 14.45 -13.70
N ASN A 70 2.99 14.09 -12.41
CA ASN A 70 2.99 12.71 -11.98
C ASN A 70 1.62 12.09 -12.18
N GLY A 71 1.58 10.89 -12.73
CA GLY A 71 0.34 10.14 -12.91
C GLY A 71 -0.26 9.71 -11.57
N THR A 72 -1.58 9.59 -11.53
CA THR A 72 -2.29 9.17 -10.32
C THR A 72 -3.39 8.17 -10.67
N ILE A 73 -3.46 7.05 -9.94
CA ILE A 73 -4.50 6.04 -10.07
C ILE A 73 -5.13 5.82 -8.70
N ILE A 74 -6.43 5.99 -8.58
CA ILE A 74 -7.18 5.78 -7.34
C ILE A 74 -8.34 4.83 -7.60
N LEU A 75 -8.36 3.72 -6.88
CA LEU A 75 -9.46 2.77 -6.83
C LEU A 75 -10.05 2.81 -5.41
N GLY A 76 -11.29 3.29 -5.28
CA GLY A 76 -11.93 3.52 -3.99
C GLY A 76 -13.25 2.77 -3.83
N GLY A 77 -13.39 1.98 -2.76
CA GLY A 77 -14.62 1.28 -2.38
C GLY A 77 -15.38 1.92 -1.22
N MET A 78 -14.96 3.11 -0.78
CA MET A 78 -15.48 3.79 0.42
C MET A 78 -15.35 2.94 1.70
N THR A 79 -15.96 3.38 2.80
CA THR A 79 -15.82 2.79 4.14
C THR A 79 -16.51 1.43 4.34
N ALA A 80 -17.25 0.94 3.37
CA ALA A 80 -17.96 -0.35 3.44
C ALA A 80 -17.82 -1.19 2.14
N GLY A 81 -17.04 -0.74 1.19
CA GLY A 81 -16.89 -1.40 -0.11
C GLY A 81 -15.70 -2.32 -0.22
N THR A 82 -15.55 -2.87 -1.41
CA THR A 82 -14.46 -3.78 -1.79
C THR A 82 -13.72 -3.26 -3.01
N VAL A 83 -12.41 -3.33 -3.00
CA VAL A 83 -11.55 -3.14 -4.17
C VAL A 83 -10.83 -4.45 -4.48
N ASN A 84 -11.04 -4.98 -5.69
CA ASN A 84 -10.32 -6.16 -6.20
C ASN A 84 -9.40 -5.72 -7.34
N VAL A 85 -8.13 -6.10 -7.25
CA VAL A 85 -7.13 -5.79 -8.28
C VAL A 85 -6.43 -7.06 -8.72
N SER A 86 -6.60 -7.43 -9.99
CA SER A 86 -5.91 -8.56 -10.63
C SER A 86 -5.21 -8.17 -11.94
N GLY A 87 -5.43 -6.93 -12.43
CA GLY A 87 -4.83 -6.43 -13.66
C GLY A 87 -3.56 -5.61 -13.43
N THR A 88 -3.37 -4.61 -14.27
CA THR A 88 -2.19 -3.73 -14.25
C THR A 88 -2.58 -2.32 -13.79
N LEU A 89 -1.82 -1.76 -12.85
CA LEU A 89 -1.84 -0.35 -12.49
C LEU A 89 -0.44 0.23 -12.71
N ASP A 90 -0.31 1.11 -13.70
CA ASP A 90 0.96 1.68 -14.12
C ASP A 90 0.95 3.22 -14.02
N ALA A 91 1.61 3.73 -12.99
CA ALA A 91 1.88 5.16 -12.78
C ALA A 91 3.38 5.45 -12.87
N SER A 92 4.10 4.77 -13.76
CA SER A 92 5.53 4.93 -13.96
C SER A 92 5.91 6.23 -14.68
N ALA A 93 7.20 6.54 -14.68
CA ALA A 93 7.80 7.67 -15.37
C ALA A 93 8.83 7.20 -16.43
N PRO A 94 8.39 6.49 -17.49
CA PRO A 94 9.32 5.87 -18.45
C PRO A 94 10.14 6.86 -19.25
N ASN A 95 9.69 8.11 -19.38
CA ASN A 95 10.33 9.17 -20.18
C ASN A 95 10.95 10.27 -19.29
N GLY A 96 11.27 9.97 -18.04
CA GLY A 96 11.83 10.90 -17.06
C GLY A 96 10.80 11.51 -16.12
N GLY A 97 11.29 12.13 -15.05
CA GLY A 97 10.47 12.60 -13.92
C GLY A 97 10.36 11.56 -12.81
N ASN A 98 9.58 11.86 -11.80
CA ASN A 98 9.32 10.94 -10.69
C ASN A 98 8.14 10.01 -11.01
N GLY A 99 8.15 8.83 -10.44
CA GLY A 99 7.00 7.91 -10.47
C GLY A 99 5.78 8.53 -9.79
N GLY A 100 4.60 8.08 -10.20
CA GLY A 100 3.32 8.60 -9.74
C GLY A 100 2.82 7.96 -8.45
N PHE A 101 1.53 8.06 -8.25
CA PHE A 101 0.84 7.57 -7.07
C PHE A 101 -0.29 6.60 -7.44
N ILE A 102 -0.34 5.48 -6.75
CA ILE A 102 -1.42 4.49 -6.86
C ILE A 102 -2.06 4.34 -5.49
N GLU A 103 -3.38 4.31 -5.43
CA GLU A 103 -4.15 4.05 -4.22
C GLU A 103 -5.22 3.00 -4.47
N THR A 104 -5.32 2.06 -3.54
CA THR A 104 -6.37 1.04 -3.47
C THR A 104 -6.96 1.06 -2.06
N SER A 105 -8.09 1.73 -1.89
CA SER A 105 -8.68 2.06 -0.58
C SER A 105 -10.12 1.60 -0.49
N ALA A 106 -10.44 0.78 0.51
CA ALA A 106 -11.80 0.32 0.82
C ALA A 106 -11.84 -0.37 2.19
N ALA A 107 -13.02 -0.67 2.72
CA ALA A 107 -13.13 -1.57 3.86
C ALA A 107 -12.42 -2.91 3.59
N HIS A 108 -12.50 -3.38 2.34
CA HIS A 108 -11.90 -4.64 1.89
C HIS A 108 -11.08 -4.42 0.62
N VAL A 109 -9.78 -4.78 0.69
CA VAL A 109 -8.86 -4.70 -0.45
C VAL A 109 -8.23 -6.06 -0.71
N LYS A 110 -8.53 -6.62 -1.89
CA LYS A 110 -7.99 -7.90 -2.34
C LYS A 110 -7.09 -7.72 -3.54
N ILE A 111 -5.85 -8.15 -3.40
CA ILE A 111 -4.83 -8.09 -4.45
C ILE A 111 -4.53 -9.51 -4.92
N ALA A 112 -4.70 -9.75 -6.21
CA ALA A 112 -4.41 -11.05 -6.81
C ALA A 112 -2.90 -11.29 -6.97
N ASP A 113 -2.51 -12.55 -7.06
CA ASP A 113 -1.10 -12.94 -7.15
C ASP A 113 -0.43 -12.50 -8.46
N ASP A 114 -1.20 -12.36 -9.53
CA ASP A 114 -0.73 -11.98 -10.87
C ASP A 114 -0.82 -10.47 -11.15
N VAL A 115 -1.17 -9.68 -10.15
CA VAL A 115 -1.25 -8.22 -10.25
C VAL A 115 0.07 -7.62 -10.72
N LYS A 116 0.00 -6.56 -11.51
CA LYS A 116 1.16 -5.79 -11.95
C LYS A 116 1.04 -4.34 -11.49
N ILE A 117 1.86 -3.98 -10.54
CA ILE A 117 1.91 -2.62 -9.99
C ILE A 117 3.27 -2.02 -10.31
N THR A 118 3.29 -0.82 -10.88
CA THR A 118 4.55 -0.11 -11.09
C THR A 118 4.39 1.40 -10.99
N THR A 119 5.31 2.01 -10.29
CA THR A 119 5.57 3.45 -10.25
C THR A 119 7.04 3.74 -10.53
N ALA A 120 7.69 2.85 -11.32
CA ALA A 120 9.11 2.94 -11.64
C ALA A 120 9.47 4.28 -12.29
N ALA A 121 10.62 4.82 -11.94
CA ALA A 121 11.17 6.04 -12.50
C ALA A 121 12.68 5.89 -12.72
N PRO A 122 13.11 5.41 -13.91
CA PRO A 122 14.53 5.16 -14.19
C PRO A 122 15.44 6.37 -14.04
N GLU A 123 14.90 7.57 -14.26
CA GLU A 123 15.63 8.85 -14.19
C GLU A 123 15.16 9.74 -13.02
N GLY A 124 14.38 9.19 -12.09
CA GLY A 124 13.82 9.94 -10.96
C GLY A 124 13.60 9.09 -9.72
N ASN A 125 12.85 9.62 -8.78
CA ASN A 125 12.43 8.86 -7.61
C ASN A 125 11.25 7.95 -7.95
N VAL A 126 11.31 6.71 -7.48
CA VAL A 126 10.18 5.79 -7.57
C VAL A 126 8.95 6.40 -6.87
N GLY A 127 7.77 6.10 -7.40
CA GLY A 127 6.52 6.56 -6.80
C GLY A 127 6.03 5.63 -5.67
N THR A 128 4.77 5.75 -5.33
CA THR A 128 4.19 5.07 -4.16
C THR A 128 2.88 4.37 -4.51
N TRP A 129 2.67 3.19 -3.94
CA TRP A 129 1.40 2.51 -3.88
C TRP A 129 0.90 2.46 -2.44
N LEU A 130 -0.27 3.03 -2.19
CA LEU A 130 -1.00 2.98 -0.93
C LEU A 130 -2.09 1.90 -1.01
N ILE A 131 -2.11 1.00 -0.04
CA ILE A 131 -3.14 -0.01 0.20
C ILE A 131 -3.78 0.33 1.53
N ASP A 132 -5.08 0.65 1.54
CA ASP A 132 -5.75 1.19 2.75
C ASP A 132 -7.08 0.46 3.03
N PRO A 133 -7.01 -0.73 3.66
CA PRO A 133 -8.14 -1.51 4.17
C PRO A 133 -8.38 -1.28 5.68
N ILE A 134 -9.32 -2.05 6.25
CA ILE A 134 -9.56 -2.08 7.71
C ILE A 134 -8.42 -2.84 8.41
N ASP A 135 -8.33 -4.17 8.28
CA ASP A 135 -7.18 -4.99 8.70
C ASP A 135 -6.47 -5.51 7.46
N TYR A 136 -5.23 -5.96 7.54
CA TYR A 136 -4.55 -6.51 6.38
C TYR A 136 -3.63 -7.68 6.68
N THR A 137 -3.70 -8.71 5.83
CA THR A 137 -2.87 -9.91 5.96
C THR A 137 -1.98 -10.09 4.74
N ILE A 138 -0.70 -10.32 4.99
CA ILE A 138 0.30 -10.74 4.00
C ILE A 138 0.64 -12.20 4.29
N ALA A 139 0.32 -13.11 3.37
CA ALA A 139 0.53 -14.54 3.54
C ALA A 139 0.73 -15.25 2.20
N ALA A 140 1.29 -16.47 2.20
CA ALA A 140 1.51 -17.23 0.96
C ALA A 140 0.22 -17.73 0.32
N VAL A 141 -0.82 -17.91 1.12
CA VAL A 141 -2.16 -18.31 0.69
C VAL A 141 -3.18 -17.47 1.42
N ASP A 142 -4.28 -17.21 0.77
CA ASP A 142 -5.42 -16.49 1.32
C ASP A 142 -5.99 -17.23 2.54
N PRO A 143 -5.92 -16.67 3.77
CA PRO A 143 -6.28 -17.40 4.97
C PRO A 143 -7.79 -17.64 5.13
N ASP A 144 -8.64 -16.74 4.56
CA ASP A 144 -10.06 -16.67 4.88
C ASP A 144 -10.98 -16.43 3.67
N ASN A 145 -10.62 -16.86 2.46
CA ASN A 145 -11.26 -16.41 1.23
C ASN A 145 -11.19 -14.87 1.07
N GLY A 146 -10.20 -14.30 1.65
CA GLY A 146 -9.60 -13.01 1.72
C GLY A 146 -10.39 -11.80 1.31
N THR A 147 -10.83 -11.12 2.31
CA THR A 147 -11.36 -9.76 2.11
C THR A 147 -10.26 -8.71 2.18
N ASN A 148 -9.19 -8.93 2.95
CA ASN A 148 -8.07 -7.98 3.13
C ASN A 148 -6.74 -8.76 3.08
N TYR A 149 -6.28 -9.01 1.87
CA TYR A 149 -5.20 -9.94 1.65
C TYR A 149 -4.40 -9.63 0.39
N MET A 150 -3.09 -9.87 0.48
CA MET A 150 -2.22 -10.07 -0.68
C MET A 150 -1.17 -11.15 -0.37
N SER A 151 -0.69 -11.83 -1.42
CA SER A 151 0.42 -12.76 -1.25
C SER A 151 1.74 -12.02 -1.01
N ASN A 152 2.64 -12.65 -0.25
CA ASN A 152 4.00 -12.17 -0.10
C ASN A 152 4.70 -12.02 -1.47
N ALA A 153 4.46 -12.95 -2.42
CA ALA A 153 5.03 -12.89 -3.77
C ALA A 153 4.57 -11.66 -4.56
N ALA A 154 3.27 -11.28 -4.49
CA ALA A 154 2.76 -10.08 -5.13
C ALA A 154 3.36 -8.80 -4.52
N LEU A 155 3.52 -8.77 -3.19
CA LEU A 155 4.15 -7.65 -2.49
C LEU A 155 5.64 -7.52 -2.88
N GLU A 156 6.39 -8.62 -2.85
CA GLU A 156 7.81 -8.66 -3.25
C GLU A 156 8.03 -8.19 -4.68
N THR A 157 7.16 -8.64 -5.60
CA THR A 157 7.19 -8.20 -7.01
C THR A 157 6.94 -6.69 -7.13
N SER A 158 5.94 -6.17 -6.42
CA SER A 158 5.60 -4.74 -6.44
C SER A 158 6.71 -3.88 -5.86
N LEU A 159 7.36 -4.33 -4.78
CA LEU A 159 8.51 -3.64 -4.17
C LEU A 159 9.71 -3.54 -5.11
N GLY A 160 9.81 -4.36 -6.15
CA GLY A 160 10.83 -4.24 -7.17
C GLY A 160 10.78 -2.93 -7.96
N SER A 161 9.62 -2.29 -8.07
CA SER A 161 9.40 -1.09 -8.90
C SER A 161 8.61 0.03 -8.21
N THR A 162 8.22 -0.15 -6.95
CA THR A 162 7.27 0.74 -6.25
C THR A 162 7.59 0.78 -4.76
N ALA A 163 7.56 1.95 -4.14
CA ALA A 163 7.50 2.04 -2.68
C ALA A 163 6.07 1.69 -2.23
N VAL A 164 5.93 0.78 -1.28
CA VAL A 164 4.61 0.30 -0.86
C VAL A 164 4.29 0.76 0.56
N ILE A 165 3.10 1.30 0.74
CA ILE A 165 2.53 1.64 2.04
C ILE A 165 1.28 0.77 2.22
N ILE A 166 1.28 -0.07 3.24
CA ILE A 166 0.08 -0.73 3.73
C ILE A 166 -0.35 0.06 4.97
N GLN A 167 -1.44 0.77 4.83
CA GLN A 167 -2.06 1.52 5.92
C GLN A 167 -3.36 0.82 6.28
N THR A 168 -3.72 0.78 7.55
CA THR A 168 -5.00 0.23 7.96
C THR A 168 -5.80 1.27 8.73
N ASP A 169 -7.13 1.13 8.68
CA ASP A 169 -8.07 1.91 9.46
C ASP A 169 -8.92 0.96 10.31
N SER A 170 -9.62 1.46 11.31
CA SER A 170 -10.56 0.67 12.07
C SER A 170 -11.96 0.72 11.48
N GLY A 171 -12.68 -0.40 11.50
CA GLY A 171 -14.06 -0.43 11.04
C GLY A 171 -14.71 -1.79 11.22
N GLY A 172 -16.02 -1.83 11.33
CA GLY A 172 -16.75 -3.08 11.54
C GLY A 172 -16.25 -3.82 12.79
N THR A 173 -15.65 -5.00 12.60
CA THR A 173 -15.03 -5.80 13.67
C THR A 173 -13.50 -5.73 13.67
N GLY A 174 -12.88 -4.99 12.75
CA GLY A 174 -11.43 -4.87 12.64
C GLY A 174 -10.86 -3.82 13.58
N ASN A 175 -9.66 -4.08 14.07
CA ASN A 175 -8.91 -3.17 14.95
C ASN A 175 -7.93 -2.29 14.18
N GLY A 176 -7.79 -2.51 12.88
CA GLY A 176 -6.77 -1.89 12.06
C GLY A 176 -5.39 -2.50 12.25
N ASP A 177 -5.34 -3.83 12.40
CA ASP A 177 -4.09 -4.56 12.59
C ASP A 177 -3.49 -5.00 11.25
N ILE A 178 -2.16 -5.12 11.23
CA ILE A 178 -1.43 -5.70 10.09
C ILE A 178 -0.78 -7.01 10.52
N PHE A 179 -0.97 -8.06 9.70
CA PHE A 179 -0.41 -9.39 9.93
C PHE A 179 0.54 -9.78 8.80
N VAL A 180 1.80 -10.10 9.14
CA VAL A 180 2.77 -10.68 8.21
C VAL A 180 2.93 -12.14 8.58
N ASN A 181 2.21 -13.02 7.87
CA ASN A 181 2.14 -14.46 8.15
C ASN A 181 3.00 -15.32 7.20
N SER A 182 3.68 -14.71 6.25
CA SER A 182 4.67 -15.37 5.39
C SER A 182 5.90 -14.53 5.22
N ALA A 183 7.05 -15.18 5.09
CA ALA A 183 8.33 -14.50 4.92
C ALA A 183 8.32 -13.60 3.69
N LEU A 184 8.91 -12.42 3.83
CA LEU A 184 9.10 -11.43 2.78
C LEU A 184 10.59 -11.28 2.47
N THR A 185 10.93 -11.27 1.18
CA THR A 185 12.28 -10.97 0.71
C THR A 185 12.23 -9.92 -0.38
N TRP A 186 12.83 -8.76 -0.14
CA TRP A 186 12.87 -7.70 -1.16
C TRP A 186 14.23 -7.00 -1.18
N THR A 187 14.55 -6.40 -2.32
CA THR A 187 15.89 -5.87 -2.60
C THR A 187 15.93 -4.37 -2.88
N ALA A 188 14.79 -3.76 -3.08
CA ALA A 188 14.68 -2.34 -3.42
C ALA A 188 13.44 -1.72 -2.78
N ASN A 189 13.42 -0.41 -2.75
CA ASN A 189 12.32 0.41 -2.31
C ASN A 189 11.93 0.22 -0.84
N LYS A 190 11.04 1.05 -0.40
CA LYS A 190 10.58 1.10 0.98
C LYS A 190 9.26 0.37 1.15
N LEU A 191 9.22 -0.54 2.14
CA LEU A 191 7.97 -1.05 2.68
C LEU A 191 7.62 -0.24 3.93
N THR A 192 6.41 0.30 3.98
CA THR A 192 5.83 0.93 5.17
C THR A 192 4.61 0.15 5.61
N LEU A 193 4.62 -0.35 6.82
CA LEU A 193 3.46 -0.92 7.49
C LEU A 193 2.96 0.13 8.49
N SER A 194 1.74 0.63 8.29
CA SER A 194 1.14 1.71 9.09
C SER A 194 -0.19 1.25 9.67
N ALA A 195 -0.13 0.61 10.83
CA ALA A 195 -1.30 0.04 11.47
C ALA A 195 -2.06 1.07 12.31
N HIS A 196 -3.37 1.10 12.17
CA HIS A 196 -4.26 1.79 13.10
C HIS A 196 -4.10 1.23 14.52
N GLY A 197 -4.02 -0.11 14.64
CA GLY A 197 -3.74 -0.90 15.82
C GLY A 197 -2.30 -1.42 15.86
N ASP A 198 -2.17 -2.74 15.91
CA ASP A 198 -0.93 -3.47 16.09
C ASP A 198 -0.30 -3.93 14.76
N ILE A 199 1.02 -4.17 14.77
CA ILE A 199 1.72 -4.87 13.69
C ILE A 199 2.21 -6.21 14.22
N ASN A 200 1.74 -7.30 13.60
CA ASN A 200 2.06 -8.67 13.98
C ASN A 200 2.97 -9.31 12.93
N ILE A 201 4.25 -9.45 13.24
CA ILE A 201 5.26 -10.07 12.37
C ILE A 201 5.45 -11.51 12.81
N ASN A 202 4.80 -12.43 12.10
CA ASN A 202 4.79 -13.86 12.40
C ASN A 202 5.72 -14.66 11.47
N ALA A 203 6.41 -14.00 10.55
CA ALA A 203 7.38 -14.60 9.64
C ALA A 203 8.48 -13.57 9.27
N ASP A 204 9.62 -14.06 8.82
CA ASP A 204 10.82 -13.25 8.61
C ASP A 204 10.63 -12.14 7.57
N LEU A 205 11.20 -10.99 7.87
CA LEU A 205 11.35 -9.85 6.94
C LEU A 205 12.82 -9.76 6.52
N ASN A 206 13.12 -10.01 5.25
CA ASN A 206 14.47 -10.04 4.71
C ASN A 206 14.66 -8.95 3.63
N ALA A 207 15.07 -7.77 4.05
CA ALA A 207 15.43 -6.68 3.15
C ALA A 207 16.92 -6.70 2.84
N THR A 208 17.28 -6.47 1.57
CA THR A 208 18.68 -6.40 1.12
C THR A 208 18.90 -5.19 0.20
N ASN A 209 20.14 -4.90 -0.14
CA ASN A 209 20.55 -3.82 -1.05
C ASN A 209 20.04 -2.43 -0.62
N THR A 210 19.11 -1.85 -1.39
CA THR A 210 18.52 -0.52 -1.15
C THR A 210 17.14 -0.58 -0.47
N ALA A 211 16.70 -1.77 -0.11
CA ALA A 211 15.43 -1.95 0.57
C ALA A 211 15.43 -1.32 1.97
N SER A 212 14.28 -0.85 2.40
CA SER A 212 14.12 -0.25 3.74
C SER A 212 12.73 -0.53 4.31
N LEU A 213 12.59 -0.39 5.62
CA LEU A 213 11.39 -0.69 6.36
C LEU A 213 10.97 0.47 7.26
N ALA A 214 9.68 0.78 7.28
CA ALA A 214 9.07 1.63 8.29
C ALA A 214 7.92 0.91 8.98
N LEU A 215 7.85 0.98 10.29
CA LEU A 215 6.78 0.42 11.09
C LEU A 215 6.10 1.54 11.88
N HIS A 216 4.88 1.90 11.48
CA HIS A 216 4.04 2.87 12.15
C HIS A 216 2.88 2.11 12.80
N PHE A 217 2.67 2.27 14.08
CA PHE A 217 1.68 1.48 14.83
C PHE A 217 0.92 2.34 15.82
N GLY A 218 -0.31 1.89 16.13
CA GLY A 218 -1.21 2.64 17.00
C GLY A 218 -1.59 4.01 16.45
N GLN A 219 -1.75 4.12 15.13
CA GLN A 219 -2.03 5.39 14.46
C GLN A 219 -3.43 5.95 14.76
N SER A 220 -4.28 5.17 15.44
CA SER A 220 -5.62 5.57 15.88
C SER A 220 -5.64 6.64 16.95
N VAL A 221 -4.64 6.66 17.82
CA VAL A 221 -4.56 7.52 18.98
C VAL A 221 -3.20 8.19 19.08
N VAL A 222 -3.10 9.22 19.90
CA VAL A 222 -1.82 9.90 20.19
C VAL A 222 -0.83 8.94 20.85
N ALA A 223 0.46 9.23 20.75
CA ALA A 223 1.52 8.38 21.30
C ALA A 223 1.44 8.24 22.83
N ALA A 224 1.01 9.28 23.53
CA ALA A 224 0.88 9.26 24.98
C ALA A 224 -0.24 8.32 25.45
N GLY A 225 0.13 7.26 26.18
CA GLY A 225 -0.81 6.23 26.65
C GLY A 225 -1.24 5.21 25.61
N ASN A 226 -0.66 5.23 24.43
CA ASN A 226 -0.90 4.26 23.36
C ASN A 226 -0.34 2.89 23.77
N THR A 227 -1.19 1.86 23.70
CA THR A 227 -0.87 0.49 24.09
C THR A 227 -0.60 -0.44 22.90
N SER A 228 -0.74 0.08 21.67
CA SER A 228 -0.45 -0.68 20.46
C SER A 228 1.01 -1.09 20.38
N GLN A 229 1.27 -2.23 19.75
CA GLN A 229 2.58 -2.90 19.76
C GLN A 229 3.00 -3.36 18.36
N ILE A 230 4.30 -3.52 18.21
CA ILE A 230 4.90 -4.36 17.17
C ILE A 230 5.27 -5.67 17.84
N THR A 231 4.70 -6.78 17.40
CA THR A 231 5.02 -8.11 17.93
C THR A 231 5.77 -8.92 16.90
N THR A 232 6.76 -9.70 17.36
CA THR A 232 7.47 -10.69 16.54
C THR A 232 7.28 -12.06 17.16
N THR A 233 6.75 -13.00 16.40
CA THR A 233 6.52 -14.37 16.87
C THR A 233 7.34 -15.35 16.04
N ASN A 234 8.45 -15.82 16.60
CA ASN A 234 9.42 -16.70 15.91
C ASN A 234 9.88 -16.14 14.54
N ALA A 235 10.02 -14.83 14.46
CA ALA A 235 10.37 -14.11 13.23
C ALA A 235 11.54 -13.16 13.47
N GLU A 236 12.36 -12.98 12.43
CA GLU A 236 13.49 -12.06 12.41
C GLU A 236 13.23 -10.91 11.43
N VAL A 237 13.80 -9.73 11.73
CA VAL A 237 13.79 -8.58 10.83
C VAL A 237 15.24 -8.30 10.41
N ASN A 238 15.58 -8.70 9.20
CA ASN A 238 16.90 -8.57 8.62
C ASN A 238 16.90 -7.39 7.63
N LEU A 239 17.78 -6.42 7.86
CA LEU A 239 17.85 -5.18 7.10
C LEU A 239 19.28 -4.90 6.65
N PRO A 240 19.51 -4.26 5.49
CA PRO A 240 20.82 -3.83 5.08
C PRO A 240 21.36 -2.77 6.04
N ALA A 241 22.68 -2.71 6.21
CA ALA A 241 23.33 -1.68 7.01
C ALA A 241 23.04 -0.27 6.46
N GLY A 242 22.78 0.68 7.35
CA GLY A 242 22.49 2.07 6.96
C GLY A 242 21.83 2.86 8.08
N THR A 243 21.76 4.16 7.92
CA THR A 243 21.23 5.10 8.92
C THR A 243 19.75 5.40 8.77
N THR A 244 19.13 5.04 7.64
CA THR A 244 17.74 5.35 7.32
C THR A 244 16.94 4.13 6.89
N ASN A 245 17.53 2.94 6.97
CA ASN A 245 16.94 1.70 6.48
C ASN A 245 15.84 1.17 7.39
N PHE A 246 15.78 1.68 8.62
CA PHE A 246 14.74 1.31 9.57
C PHE A 246 14.22 2.53 10.33
N THR A 247 12.89 2.68 10.33
CA THR A 247 12.20 3.73 11.11
C THR A 247 10.97 3.17 11.82
N THR A 248 10.64 3.73 12.98
CA THR A 248 9.40 3.42 13.70
C THR A 248 8.67 4.69 14.08
N LEU A 249 7.33 4.60 14.20
CA LEU A 249 6.47 5.67 14.67
C LEU A 249 5.34 5.06 15.50
N GLN A 250 5.13 5.54 16.71
CA GLN A 250 3.98 5.16 17.55
C GLN A 250 3.04 6.36 17.70
N GLY A 251 1.76 6.12 17.41
CA GLY A 251 0.72 7.11 17.58
C GLY A 251 0.62 8.15 16.45
N SER A 252 -0.54 8.75 16.31
CA SER A 252 -0.85 9.72 15.24
C SER A 252 -0.09 11.05 15.33
N ASP A 253 0.39 11.39 16.53
CA ASP A 253 1.19 12.60 16.82
C ASP A 253 2.64 12.26 17.21
N GLY A 254 3.04 10.98 17.05
CA GLY A 254 4.35 10.51 17.46
C GLY A 254 5.47 11.14 16.66
N VAL A 255 6.69 11.08 17.21
CA VAL A 255 7.90 11.47 16.52
C VAL A 255 8.56 10.22 15.96
N GLY A 256 8.77 10.20 14.65
CA GLY A 256 9.44 9.09 13.97
C GLY A 256 10.86 8.90 14.53
N LYS A 257 11.23 7.64 14.79
CA LYS A 257 12.57 7.25 15.24
C LYS A 257 13.28 6.54 14.11
N ALA A 258 14.46 7.02 13.75
CA ALA A 258 15.35 6.35 12.79
C ALA A 258 16.41 5.57 13.55
N PHE A 259 16.71 4.37 13.07
CA PHE A 259 17.71 3.47 13.65
C PHE A 259 18.83 3.25 12.65
N THR A 260 20.07 3.29 13.15
CA THR A 260 21.21 2.85 12.37
C THR A 260 21.33 1.34 12.44
N VAL A 261 21.17 0.70 11.27
CA VAL A 261 21.38 -0.74 11.15
C VAL A 261 22.84 -1.02 10.90
N ILE A 262 23.45 -1.86 11.74
CA ILE A 262 24.85 -2.28 11.62
C ILE A 262 24.93 -3.80 11.49
N THR A 263 25.81 -4.27 10.63
CA THR A 263 26.05 -5.72 10.41
C THR A 263 27.21 -6.25 11.25
N SER A 264 28.01 -5.36 11.84
CA SER A 264 29.15 -5.73 12.68
C SER A 264 29.45 -4.59 13.65
N LEU A 265 29.72 -4.94 14.89
CA LEU A 265 30.20 -3.99 15.91
C LEU A 265 31.68 -3.59 15.72
N GLY A 266 32.39 -4.21 14.78
CA GLY A 266 33.81 -4.03 14.58
C GLY A 266 34.63 -4.55 15.76
N VAL A 267 35.85 -4.01 15.97
CA VAL A 267 36.72 -4.40 17.09
C VAL A 267 36.23 -3.74 18.37
N LEU A 268 35.94 -4.55 19.38
CA LEU A 268 35.33 -4.09 20.64
C LEU A 268 36.08 -2.92 21.31
N GLY A 269 37.40 -2.86 21.20
CA GLY A 269 38.21 -1.80 21.74
C GLY A 269 38.17 -0.45 21.00
N SER A 270 37.49 -0.39 19.85
CA SER A 270 37.31 0.83 19.05
C SER A 270 35.92 1.49 19.21
N LYS A 271 35.07 0.91 20.05
CA LYS A 271 33.71 1.39 20.28
C LYS A 271 33.58 2.13 21.60
N THR A 272 32.81 3.20 21.60
CA THR A 272 32.40 3.91 22.81
C THR A 272 31.02 3.45 23.26
N ALA A 273 30.67 3.75 24.51
CA ALA A 273 29.33 3.38 25.04
C ALA A 273 28.15 4.07 24.31
N THR A 274 28.44 4.99 23.42
CA THR A 274 27.45 5.72 22.60
C THR A 274 27.33 5.21 21.16
N ASP A 275 28.15 4.23 20.77
CA ASP A 275 28.13 3.60 19.45
C ASP A 275 27.07 2.40 19.35
#